data_15ee7259184243ff0886c6603b8696ca
#
_entry.id   15ee7259184243ff0886c6603b8696ca
#
_cell.length_a   1.000
_cell.length_b   1.000
_cell.length_c   1.000
_cell.angle_alpha   90.00
_cell.angle_beta   90.00
_cell.angle_gamma   90.00
#
_symmetry.space_group_name_H-M   'P 1'
#
loop_
_entity.id
_entity.type
_entity.pdbx_description
1 polymer ?
#
loop_
_entity_poly.entity_id
_entity_poly.type
_entity_poly.pdbx_seq_one_letter_code
_entity_poly.pdbx_strand_id
1 'polypeptide(L)'
;MYGLKTEASFDSAHFLTDYYGKCENLHGHRWRAEVYLVVADLQADGTMKDMVVDFGVFKRAVRDLAEELDHTFLVEEGSLAATTLAALEAEGFSLTVLPFRTTAENLARYVCDRLTEQGFPVSQVDLYETPNNCAIYRRTA
;
A
#
# COMPACT_ATOMS: atom_id res chain seq x y z
N MET A 1 10.63 -23.78 -2.13
CA MET A 1 9.71 -22.62 -2.24
C MET A 1 10.22 -21.65 -3.28
N TYR A 2 9.30 -20.98 -3.94
CA TYR A 2 9.61 -19.99 -4.98
C TYR A 2 8.95 -18.67 -4.64
N GLY A 3 9.55 -17.57 -5.07
CA GLY A 3 8.99 -16.25 -4.83
C GLY A 3 9.24 -15.28 -5.96
N LEU A 4 8.43 -14.24 -6.01
CA LEU A 4 8.64 -13.07 -6.86
C LEU A 4 8.62 -11.82 -6.00
N LYS A 5 9.27 -10.80 -6.48
CA LYS A 5 9.25 -9.48 -5.86
C LYS A 5 9.07 -8.42 -6.93
N THR A 6 8.22 -7.45 -6.67
CA THR A 6 8.13 -6.23 -7.47
C THR A 6 7.88 -5.03 -6.56
N GLU A 7 8.02 -3.84 -7.09
CA GLU A 7 7.83 -2.62 -6.32
C GLU A 7 7.18 -1.52 -7.13
N ALA A 8 6.55 -0.58 -6.43
CA ALA A 8 6.05 0.65 -7.01
C ALA A 8 6.10 1.76 -5.96
N SER A 9 6.20 3.01 -6.44
CA SER A 9 6.24 4.18 -5.57
C SER A 9 5.01 5.05 -5.81
N PHE A 10 4.64 5.82 -4.78
CA PHE A 10 3.57 6.80 -4.86
C PHE A 10 3.86 7.96 -3.92
N ASP A 11 3.39 9.13 -4.27
CA ASP A 11 3.52 10.33 -3.43
C ASP A 11 2.18 10.65 -2.82
N SER A 12 2.11 10.72 -1.50
CA SER A 12 0.88 11.07 -0.81
C SER A 12 1.15 11.72 0.52
N ALA A 13 0.20 12.56 0.92
CA ALA A 13 0.23 13.24 2.20
C ALA A 13 -0.54 12.46 3.24
N HIS A 14 -0.19 12.65 4.50
CA HIS A 14 -0.91 12.10 5.63
C HIS A 14 -0.56 12.86 6.91
N PHE A 15 -1.21 12.50 8.00
CA PHE A 15 -0.84 12.91 9.35
C PHE A 15 -1.22 11.81 10.34
N LEU A 16 -0.59 11.81 11.50
CA LEU A 16 -0.89 10.82 12.56
C LEU A 16 -1.74 11.47 13.64
N THR A 17 -2.93 10.94 13.84
CA THR A 17 -3.83 11.39 14.92
C THR A 17 -3.29 10.95 16.27
N ASP A 18 -3.52 11.79 17.30
CA ASP A 18 -3.13 11.49 18.69
C ASP A 18 -1.65 11.11 18.84
N TYR A 19 -0.81 11.67 17.99
CA TYR A 19 0.63 11.47 18.02
C TYR A 19 1.30 12.78 18.44
N TYR A 20 2.00 12.79 19.57
CA TYR A 20 2.60 14.01 20.13
C TYR A 20 3.98 14.27 19.56
N GLY A 21 4.05 14.59 18.25
CA GLY A 21 5.27 14.86 17.53
C GLY A 21 5.01 15.51 16.18
N LYS A 22 6.08 15.71 15.39
CA LYS A 22 5.98 16.37 14.07
C LYS A 22 4.99 15.70 13.13
N CYS A 23 4.87 14.36 13.21
CA CYS A 23 4.03 13.59 12.29
C CYS A 23 2.54 13.78 12.53
N GLU A 24 2.14 14.46 13.61
CA GLU A 24 0.77 14.87 13.81
C GLU A 24 0.36 15.97 12.82
N ASN A 25 1.31 16.72 12.31
CA ASN A 25 1.06 17.75 11.30
C ASN A 25 0.95 17.11 9.91
N LEU A 26 0.22 17.80 9.05
CA LEU A 26 0.08 17.40 7.65
C LEU A 26 1.45 17.47 6.96
N HIS A 27 1.85 16.36 6.34
CA HIS A 27 3.11 16.26 5.62
C HIS A 27 3.00 15.17 4.55
N GLY A 28 4.00 15.04 3.71
CA GLY A 28 3.97 14.07 2.62
C GLY A 28 5.26 13.27 2.54
N HIS A 29 5.14 12.13 1.86
CA HIS A 29 6.26 11.23 1.61
C HIS A 29 6.19 10.68 0.19
N ARG A 30 7.35 10.26 -0.31
CA ARG A 30 7.43 9.37 -1.45
C ARG A 30 7.50 7.95 -0.92
N TRP A 31 6.36 7.29 -0.90
CA TRP A 31 6.24 5.92 -0.42
C TRP A 31 6.74 4.94 -1.48
N ARG A 32 7.34 3.83 -1.03
CA ARG A 32 7.74 2.75 -1.91
C ARG A 32 7.30 1.42 -1.30
N ALA A 33 6.47 0.69 -2.03
CA ALA A 33 6.00 -0.62 -1.61
C ALA A 33 6.76 -1.71 -2.36
N GLU A 34 7.42 -2.60 -1.63
CA GLU A 34 8.04 -3.80 -2.17
C GLU A 34 7.17 -4.98 -1.75
N VAL A 35 6.67 -5.71 -2.74
CA VAL A 35 5.71 -6.79 -2.52
C VAL A 35 6.34 -8.12 -2.88
N TYR A 36 6.20 -9.10 -1.99
CA TYR A 36 6.78 -10.45 -2.13
C TYR A 36 5.67 -11.48 -2.25
N LEU A 37 5.77 -12.32 -3.27
CA LEU A 37 4.93 -13.50 -3.43
C LEU A 37 5.76 -14.73 -3.07
N VAL A 38 5.14 -15.72 -2.44
CA VAL A 38 5.79 -17.02 -2.12
C VAL A 38 4.80 -18.13 -2.35
N VAL A 39 5.27 -19.18 -3.06
CA VAL A 39 4.51 -20.41 -3.29
C VAL A 39 5.38 -21.62 -3.01
N ALA A 40 4.75 -22.75 -2.67
CA ALA A 40 5.48 -23.99 -2.47
C ALA A 40 5.96 -24.56 -3.81
N ASP A 41 5.10 -24.58 -4.81
CA ASP A 41 5.34 -25.17 -6.12
C ASP A 41 4.96 -24.21 -7.23
N LEU A 42 5.62 -24.35 -8.38
CA LEU A 42 5.30 -23.61 -9.59
C LEU A 42 4.04 -24.19 -10.24
N GLN A 43 3.40 -23.42 -11.10
CA GLN A 43 2.22 -23.88 -11.83
C GLN A 43 2.58 -25.07 -12.72
N ALA A 44 1.75 -26.10 -12.70
CA ALA A 44 2.06 -27.36 -13.38
C ALA A 44 1.76 -27.32 -14.88
N ASP A 45 0.83 -26.45 -15.30
CA ASP A 45 0.38 -26.41 -16.69
C ASP A 45 -0.17 -25.02 -17.03
N GLY A 46 -0.66 -24.89 -18.27
CA GLY A 46 -1.25 -23.65 -18.76
C GLY A 46 -0.20 -22.63 -19.21
N THR A 47 -0.66 -21.41 -19.46
CA THR A 47 0.17 -20.33 -19.99
C THR A 47 1.28 -19.94 -19.02
N MET A 48 1.02 -20.06 -17.69
CA MET A 48 1.99 -19.74 -16.65
C MET A 48 2.71 -20.96 -16.08
N LYS A 49 2.82 -22.03 -16.89
CA LYS A 49 3.59 -23.22 -16.50
C LYS A 49 4.99 -22.85 -16.06
N ASP A 50 5.45 -23.44 -14.97
CA ASP A 50 6.76 -23.23 -14.35
C ASP A 50 6.99 -21.80 -13.84
N MET A 51 5.91 -21.06 -13.59
CA MET A 51 5.95 -19.71 -13.02
C MET A 51 5.19 -19.68 -11.68
N VAL A 52 5.53 -18.69 -10.86
CA VAL A 52 4.69 -18.30 -9.72
C VAL A 52 3.44 -17.60 -10.26
N VAL A 53 3.67 -16.60 -11.08
CA VAL A 53 2.69 -15.84 -11.84
C VAL A 53 3.48 -15.05 -12.89
N ASP A 54 2.81 -14.58 -13.92
CA ASP A 54 3.46 -13.70 -14.90
C ASP A 54 3.95 -12.39 -14.24
N PHE A 55 5.21 -12.03 -14.47
CA PHE A 55 5.79 -10.79 -13.91
C PHE A 55 5.00 -9.56 -14.29
N GLY A 56 4.54 -9.47 -15.54
CA GLY A 56 3.78 -8.31 -16.03
C GLY A 56 2.45 -8.14 -15.32
N VAL A 57 1.75 -9.24 -15.07
CA VAL A 57 0.47 -9.25 -14.34
C VAL A 57 0.68 -8.78 -12.90
N PHE A 58 1.69 -9.31 -12.24
CA PHE A 58 2.00 -8.94 -10.86
C PHE A 58 2.42 -7.47 -10.76
N LYS A 59 3.36 -7.06 -11.61
CA LYS A 59 3.86 -5.68 -11.63
C LYS A 59 2.73 -4.67 -11.86
N ARG A 60 1.82 -4.98 -12.79
CA ARG A 60 0.69 -4.11 -13.09
C ARG A 60 -0.25 -3.96 -11.90
N ALA A 61 -0.55 -5.06 -11.19
CA ALA A 61 -1.41 -5.01 -10.03
C ALA A 61 -0.83 -4.12 -8.92
N VAL A 62 0.46 -4.22 -8.66
CA VAL A 62 1.13 -3.40 -7.66
C VAL A 62 1.17 -1.93 -8.10
N ARG A 63 1.46 -1.68 -9.37
CA ARG A 63 1.47 -0.32 -9.91
C ARG A 63 0.09 0.32 -9.86
N ASP A 64 -0.96 -0.41 -10.23
CA ASP A 64 -2.33 0.12 -10.21
C ASP A 64 -2.75 0.50 -8.79
N LEU A 65 -2.40 -0.31 -7.80
CA LEU A 65 -2.67 0.01 -6.41
C LEU A 65 -1.90 1.27 -5.97
N ALA A 66 -0.63 1.38 -6.36
CA ALA A 66 0.15 2.57 -6.06
C ALA A 66 -0.48 3.82 -6.71
N GLU A 67 -0.98 3.71 -7.94
CA GLU A 67 -1.64 4.82 -8.63
C GLU A 67 -2.91 5.27 -7.91
N GLU A 68 -3.67 4.35 -7.31
CA GLU A 68 -4.84 4.72 -6.51
C GLU A 68 -4.49 5.62 -5.33
N LEU A 69 -3.29 5.44 -4.77
CA LEU A 69 -2.82 6.19 -3.61
C LEU A 69 -1.99 7.42 -4.00
N ASP A 70 -1.50 7.46 -5.24
CA ASP A 70 -0.62 8.51 -5.71
C ASP A 70 -1.35 9.85 -5.85
N HIS A 71 -0.72 10.90 -5.33
CA HIS A 71 -1.27 12.26 -5.32
C HIS A 71 -2.63 12.36 -4.63
N THR A 72 -2.83 11.55 -3.59
CA THR A 72 -4.01 11.66 -2.73
C THR A 72 -3.58 12.00 -1.30
N PHE A 73 -4.52 12.54 -0.53
CA PHE A 73 -4.35 12.76 0.89
C PHE A 73 -4.96 11.56 1.62
N LEU A 74 -4.11 10.79 2.31
CA LEU A 74 -4.51 9.62 3.09
C LEU A 74 -5.06 10.09 4.44
N VAL A 75 -6.34 9.85 4.69
CA VAL A 75 -7.03 10.34 5.88
C VAL A 75 -7.62 9.17 6.64
N GLU A 76 -7.34 9.13 7.94
CA GLU A 76 -8.03 8.18 8.83
C GLU A 76 -9.49 8.60 9.00
N GLU A 77 -10.42 7.67 8.83
CA GLU A 77 -11.85 7.93 9.01
C GLU A 77 -12.11 8.54 10.39
N GLY A 78 -12.86 9.64 10.41
CA GLY A 78 -13.20 10.33 11.65
C GLY A 78 -12.11 11.23 12.23
N SER A 79 -10.93 11.32 11.59
CA SER A 79 -9.83 12.13 12.10
C SER A 79 -9.94 13.62 11.80
N LEU A 80 -10.72 13.98 10.77
CA LEU A 80 -11.00 15.38 10.41
C LEU A 80 -12.50 15.64 10.50
N ALA A 81 -12.86 16.89 10.79
CA ALA A 81 -14.25 17.30 10.77
C ALA A 81 -14.85 17.11 9.37
N ALA A 82 -16.13 16.74 9.32
CA ALA A 82 -16.85 16.56 8.06
C ALA A 82 -16.80 17.84 7.19
N THR A 83 -16.86 19.00 7.82
CA THR A 83 -16.76 20.29 7.12
C THR A 83 -15.39 20.50 6.47
N THR A 84 -14.31 20.04 7.11
CA THR A 84 -12.96 20.10 6.56
C THR A 84 -12.82 19.21 5.34
N LEU A 85 -13.30 17.96 5.44
CA LEU A 85 -13.28 17.03 4.30
C LEU A 85 -14.07 17.58 3.12
N ALA A 86 -15.27 18.10 3.38
CA ALA A 86 -16.10 18.68 2.35
C ALA A 86 -15.44 19.88 1.67
N ALA A 87 -14.76 20.72 2.44
CA ALA A 87 -14.04 21.89 1.91
C ALA A 87 -12.88 21.47 1.00
N LEU A 88 -12.11 20.45 1.40
CA LEU A 88 -11.02 19.92 0.59
C LEU A 88 -11.53 19.32 -0.73
N GLU A 89 -12.62 18.56 -0.66
CA GLU A 89 -13.25 18.00 -1.86
C GLU A 89 -13.79 19.10 -2.79
N ALA A 90 -14.39 20.14 -2.22
CA ALA A 90 -14.90 21.28 -2.99
C ALA A 90 -13.78 22.02 -3.72
N GLU A 91 -12.58 22.03 -3.16
CA GLU A 91 -11.39 22.60 -3.80
C GLU A 91 -10.78 21.68 -4.86
N GLY A 92 -11.30 20.47 -5.01
CA GLY A 92 -10.83 19.51 -6.02
C GLY A 92 -9.69 18.61 -5.58
N PHE A 93 -9.38 18.56 -4.28
CA PHE A 93 -8.35 17.66 -3.78
C PHE A 93 -8.85 16.22 -3.72
N SER A 94 -7.97 15.28 -4.07
CA SER A 94 -8.27 13.85 -3.99
C SER A 94 -7.99 13.33 -2.58
N LEU A 95 -8.99 12.73 -1.96
CA LEU A 95 -8.88 12.15 -0.63
C LEU A 95 -9.03 10.64 -0.69
N THR A 96 -8.21 9.93 0.07
CA THR A 96 -8.35 8.50 0.30
C THR A 96 -8.63 8.30 1.77
N VAL A 97 -9.90 8.04 2.11
CA VAL A 97 -10.32 7.83 3.50
C VAL A 97 -10.19 6.37 3.83
N LEU A 98 -9.45 6.06 4.88
CA LEU A 98 -9.13 4.70 5.30
C LEU A 98 -9.65 4.44 6.72
N PRO A 99 -10.09 3.21 7.02
CA PRO A 99 -10.67 2.88 8.34
C PRO A 99 -9.61 2.60 9.40
N PHE A 100 -8.42 3.16 9.26
CA PHE A 100 -7.32 2.96 10.19
C PHE A 100 -6.39 4.17 10.19
N ARG A 101 -5.57 4.26 11.23
CA ARG A 101 -4.51 5.27 11.32
C ARG A 101 -3.50 5.04 10.20
N THR A 102 -3.11 6.09 9.49
CA THR A 102 -2.29 6.00 8.28
C THR A 102 -0.79 5.85 8.58
N THR A 103 -0.47 4.94 9.48
CA THR A 103 0.92 4.54 9.76
C THR A 103 1.46 3.69 8.63
N ALA A 104 2.79 3.65 8.51
CA ALA A 104 3.43 2.78 7.52
C ALA A 104 3.06 1.31 7.74
N GLU A 105 2.93 0.89 9.01
CA GLU A 105 2.55 -0.48 9.38
C GLU A 105 1.15 -0.84 8.85
N ASN A 106 0.17 0.01 9.09
CA ASN A 106 -1.19 -0.22 8.62
C ASN A 106 -1.29 -0.14 7.09
N LEU A 107 -0.54 0.77 6.47
CA LEU A 107 -0.51 0.87 5.00
C LEU A 107 0.16 -0.35 4.37
N ALA A 108 1.20 -0.90 4.99
CA ALA A 108 1.82 -2.14 4.52
C ALA A 108 0.82 -3.29 4.55
N ARG A 109 0.05 -3.42 5.63
CA ARG A 109 -1.01 -4.41 5.72
C ARG A 109 -2.10 -4.19 4.68
N TYR A 110 -2.50 -2.94 4.48
CA TYR A 110 -3.50 -2.59 3.48
C TYR A 110 -3.09 -3.02 2.07
N VAL A 111 -1.84 -2.77 1.69
CA VAL A 111 -1.30 -3.20 0.39
C VAL A 111 -1.35 -4.73 0.29
N CYS A 112 -0.92 -5.42 1.34
CA CYS A 112 -0.95 -6.88 1.39
C CYS A 112 -2.37 -7.41 1.21
N ASP A 113 -3.33 -6.88 1.96
CA ASP A 113 -4.71 -7.33 1.93
C ASP A 113 -5.36 -7.09 0.57
N ARG A 114 -5.14 -5.91 -0.02
CA ARG A 114 -5.69 -5.58 -1.34
C ARG A 114 -5.21 -6.53 -2.43
N LEU A 115 -3.91 -6.84 -2.46
CA LEU A 115 -3.34 -7.74 -3.45
C LEU A 115 -3.73 -9.20 -3.20
N THR A 116 -3.87 -9.59 -1.94
CA THR A 116 -4.35 -10.92 -1.57
C THR A 116 -5.79 -11.12 -2.05
N GLU A 117 -6.64 -10.11 -1.91
CA GLU A 117 -8.01 -10.14 -2.41
C GLU A 117 -8.08 -10.33 -3.93
N GLN A 118 -7.07 -9.88 -4.66
CA GLN A 118 -6.94 -10.08 -6.10
C GLN A 118 -6.44 -11.48 -6.46
N GLY A 119 -6.11 -12.31 -5.48
CA GLY A 119 -5.67 -13.68 -5.69
C GLY A 119 -4.16 -13.89 -5.68
N PHE A 120 -3.37 -12.87 -5.40
CA PHE A 120 -1.90 -13.01 -5.34
C PHE A 120 -1.48 -13.67 -4.02
N PRO A 121 -0.53 -14.61 -4.05
CA PRO A 121 -0.02 -15.27 -2.83
C PRO A 121 1.01 -14.39 -2.12
N VAL A 122 0.57 -13.23 -1.63
CA VAL A 122 1.44 -12.26 -0.96
C VAL A 122 1.90 -12.81 0.39
N SER A 123 3.21 -12.84 0.60
CA SER A 123 3.81 -13.26 1.86
C SER A 123 4.24 -12.08 2.73
N GLN A 124 4.66 -11.00 2.10
CA GLN A 124 5.26 -9.86 2.80
C GLN A 124 5.14 -8.60 1.97
N VAL A 125 4.96 -7.48 2.65
CA VAL A 125 5.06 -6.14 2.06
C VAL A 125 6.02 -5.33 2.92
N ASP A 126 7.04 -4.76 2.28
CA ASP A 126 7.93 -3.78 2.88
C ASP A 126 7.50 -2.41 2.36
N LEU A 127 7.03 -1.56 3.24
CA LEU A 127 6.60 -0.21 2.87
C LEU A 127 7.55 0.82 3.45
N TYR A 128 8.26 1.49 2.54
CA TYR A 128 9.17 2.57 2.88
C TYR A 128 8.41 3.89 2.91
N GLU A 129 8.37 4.50 4.07
CA GLU A 129 7.86 5.87 4.23
C GLU A 129 8.90 6.87 3.72
N THR A 130 10.17 6.59 4.05
CA THR A 130 11.36 7.29 3.56
C THR A 130 12.38 6.24 3.12
N PRO A 131 13.46 6.63 2.43
CA PRO A 131 14.49 5.65 2.05
C PRO A 131 15.09 4.88 3.24
N ASN A 132 15.01 5.44 4.45
CA ASN A 132 15.64 4.87 5.64
C ASN A 132 14.65 4.23 6.62
N ASN A 133 13.35 4.45 6.45
CA ASN A 133 12.33 3.96 7.38
C ASN A 133 11.34 3.07 6.65
N CYS A 134 11.29 1.81 7.05
CA CYS A 134 10.49 0.79 6.40
C CYS A 134 9.67 0.01 7.42
N ALA A 135 8.37 -0.11 7.17
CA ALA A 135 7.51 -1.01 7.92
C ALA A 135 7.37 -2.32 7.14
N ILE A 136 7.39 -3.43 7.84
CA ILE A 136 7.28 -4.76 7.25
C ILE A 136 6.04 -5.44 7.78
N TYR A 137 5.16 -5.86 6.87
CA TYR A 137 4.02 -6.70 7.21
C TYR A 137 4.20 -8.07 6.58
N ARG A 138 4.17 -9.12 7.41
CA ARG A 138 4.27 -10.51 6.97
C ARG A 138 2.95 -11.22 7.27
N ARG A 139 2.46 -11.96 6.28
CA ARG A 139 1.32 -12.82 6.50
C ARG A 139 1.80 -14.11 7.16
N THR A 140 1.11 -14.49 8.21
CA THR A 140 1.25 -15.84 8.76
C THR A 140 0.39 -16.77 7.91
N ALA A 141 0.95 -17.90 7.56
CA ALA A 141 0.25 -18.90 6.75
C ALA A 141 -1.00 -19.43 7.45
#